data_5b0ff44f893603cff92282ac66035b90
#
_entry.id   5b0ff44f893603cff92282ac66035b90
#
_cell.length_a   1.000
_cell.length_b   1.000
_cell.length_c   1.000
_cell.angle_alpha   90.00
_cell.angle_beta   90.00
_cell.angle_gamma   90.00
#
_symmetry.space_group_name_H-M   'P 1'
#
loop_
_entity.id
_entity.type
_entity.pdbx_description
1 polymer ?
#
loop_
_entity_poly.entity_id
_entity_poly.type
_entity_poly.pdbx_seq_one_letter_code
_entity_poly.pdbx_strand_id
1 'polypeptide(L)'
;MAIKFDTLHYAGTSGNPADKAGVNGNIIWVLDIATPLWESAFTDNDATFAIEKLHEALENVAVTSNTSLRDFLTTGIRTAREEIERQYPDFFRVSPQYRVTFSVAVARVNETEVEYLLLGDNILE
;
A
#
# COMPACT_ATOMS: atom_id res chain seq x y z
N MET A 1 21.12 -6.18 -17.69
CA MET A 1 19.84 -6.23 -18.40
C MET A 1 18.80 -5.39 -17.65
N ALA A 2 18.10 -4.53 -18.36
CA ALA A 2 17.03 -3.75 -17.75
C ALA A 2 15.74 -4.57 -17.72
N ILE A 3 15.08 -4.60 -16.58
CA ILE A 3 13.80 -5.26 -16.39
C ILE A 3 12.71 -4.21 -16.49
N LYS A 4 11.72 -4.46 -17.34
CA LYS A 4 10.58 -3.56 -17.49
C LYS A 4 9.34 -4.19 -16.90
N PHE A 5 8.51 -3.36 -16.28
CA PHE A 5 7.22 -3.77 -15.71
C PHE A 5 6.09 -3.01 -16.41
N ASP A 6 5.06 -3.74 -16.76
CA ASP A 6 3.80 -3.14 -17.21
C ASP A 6 2.73 -3.41 -16.14
N THR A 7 1.86 -2.43 -15.95
CA THR A 7 0.80 -2.52 -14.96
C THR A 7 -0.55 -2.52 -15.66
N LEU A 8 -1.38 -3.52 -15.34
CA LEU A 8 -2.77 -3.58 -15.76
C LEU A 8 -3.64 -3.62 -14.51
N HIS A 9 -4.59 -2.71 -14.42
CA HIS A 9 -5.49 -2.64 -13.30
C HIS A 9 -6.94 -2.72 -13.77
N TYR A 10 -7.70 -3.65 -13.17
CA TYR A 10 -9.10 -3.87 -13.47
C TYR A 10 -9.96 -3.62 -12.22
N ALA A 11 -10.95 -2.74 -12.35
CA ALA A 11 -11.76 -2.28 -11.22
C ALA A 11 -12.76 -3.32 -10.68
N GLY A 12 -13.02 -4.38 -11.41
CA GLY A 12 -14.02 -5.36 -11.01
C GLY A 12 -15.45 -4.84 -11.16
N THR A 13 -16.38 -5.51 -10.50
CA THR A 13 -17.81 -5.20 -10.65
C THR A 13 -18.23 -3.94 -9.90
N SER A 14 -17.48 -3.51 -8.91
CA SER A 14 -17.79 -2.30 -8.15
C SER A 14 -17.55 -1.01 -8.93
N GLY A 15 -16.73 -1.07 -9.98
CA GLY A 15 -16.35 0.09 -10.78
C GLY A 15 -15.47 1.11 -10.06
N ASN A 16 -15.09 0.84 -8.81
CA ASN A 16 -14.28 1.75 -7.99
C ASN A 16 -13.00 1.06 -7.56
N PRO A 17 -11.88 1.23 -8.31
CA PRO A 17 -10.64 0.52 -8.04
C PRO A 17 -9.94 1.10 -6.80
N ALA A 18 -10.22 0.51 -5.65
CA ALA A 18 -9.51 0.82 -4.42
C ALA A 18 -8.13 0.15 -4.37
N ASP A 19 -7.98 -0.98 -5.07
CA ASP A 19 -6.72 -1.71 -5.14
C ASP A 19 -5.69 -0.96 -5.96
N LYS A 20 -4.42 -1.13 -5.62
CA LYS A 20 -3.31 -0.47 -6.31
C LYS A 20 -2.21 -1.46 -6.65
N ALA A 21 -1.61 -1.26 -7.81
CA ALA A 21 -0.38 -1.94 -8.20
C ALA A 21 0.65 -0.87 -8.57
N GLY A 22 1.91 -1.10 -8.22
CA GLY A 22 2.95 -0.12 -8.47
C GLY A 22 4.33 -0.72 -8.64
N VAL A 23 5.26 0.15 -8.97
CA VAL A 23 6.65 -0.21 -9.20
C VAL A 23 7.56 0.92 -8.70
N ASN A 24 8.69 0.52 -8.12
CA ASN A 24 9.77 1.42 -7.73
C ASN A 24 11.09 0.68 -7.94
N GLY A 25 11.85 1.08 -8.97
CA GLY A 25 13.05 0.36 -9.36
C GLY A 25 12.71 -1.08 -9.78
N ASN A 26 13.32 -2.05 -9.12
CA ASN A 26 13.06 -3.47 -9.35
C ASN A 26 12.07 -4.07 -8.33
N ILE A 27 11.41 -3.22 -7.56
CA ILE A 27 10.39 -3.64 -6.59
C ILE A 27 9.01 -3.37 -7.17
N ILE A 28 8.12 -4.36 -7.10
CA ILE A 28 6.73 -4.24 -7.51
C ILE A 28 5.84 -4.61 -6.34
N TRP A 29 4.61 -4.07 -6.31
CA TRP A 29 3.65 -4.40 -5.27
C TRP A 29 2.23 -4.38 -5.79
N VAL A 30 1.38 -5.11 -5.05
CA VAL A 30 -0.07 -5.05 -5.20
C VAL A 30 -0.65 -4.85 -3.80
N LEU A 31 -1.52 -3.85 -3.68
CA LEU A 31 -2.24 -3.54 -2.46
C LEU A 31 -3.71 -3.89 -2.68
N ASP A 32 -4.24 -4.77 -1.84
CA ASP A 32 -5.64 -5.18 -1.86
C ASP A 32 -6.31 -4.70 -0.59
N ILE A 33 -7.33 -3.88 -0.75
CA ILE A 33 -8.00 -3.26 0.39
C ILE A 33 -9.27 -4.02 0.73
N ALA A 34 -9.49 -4.28 2.01
CA ALA A 34 -10.72 -4.91 2.46
C ALA A 34 -11.89 -3.94 2.33
N THR A 35 -13.03 -4.43 1.84
CA THR A 35 -14.24 -3.62 1.74
C THR A 35 -14.67 -3.20 3.15
N PRO A 36 -14.82 -1.90 3.42
CA PRO A 36 -15.25 -1.43 4.71
C PRO A 36 -16.70 -1.87 5.00
N LEU A 37 -16.94 -2.32 6.22
CA LEU A 37 -18.27 -2.71 6.69
C LEU A 37 -19.08 -1.51 7.19
N TRP A 38 -18.42 -0.38 7.43
CA TRP A 38 -18.99 0.81 8.06
C TRP A 38 -18.65 2.05 7.26
N GLU A 39 -19.43 3.10 7.46
CA GLU A 39 -19.17 4.38 6.82
C GLU A 39 -17.81 4.94 7.23
N SER A 40 -17.21 5.71 6.31
CA SER A 40 -15.95 6.38 6.58
C SER A 40 -16.13 7.48 7.63
N ALA A 41 -15.11 7.65 8.48
CA ALA A 41 -15.15 8.60 9.59
C ALA A 41 -14.58 9.97 9.23
N PHE A 42 -13.68 10.06 8.25
CA PHE A 42 -12.91 11.28 7.97
C PHE A 42 -13.02 11.79 6.54
N THR A 43 -13.17 10.89 5.57
CA THR A 43 -13.23 11.22 4.14
C THR A 43 -14.43 10.53 3.52
N ASP A 44 -14.68 10.77 2.24
CA ASP A 44 -15.75 10.06 1.51
C ASP A 44 -15.47 8.56 1.43
N ASN A 45 -14.20 8.17 1.43
CA ASN A 45 -13.77 6.78 1.45
C ASN A 45 -12.39 6.68 2.12
N ASP A 46 -12.38 6.41 3.42
CA ASP A 46 -11.14 6.34 4.20
C ASP A 46 -10.21 5.24 3.70
N ALA A 47 -10.76 4.12 3.27
CA ALA A 47 -9.96 3.01 2.78
C ALA A 47 -9.19 3.41 1.51
N THR A 48 -9.87 4.00 0.54
CA THR A 48 -9.24 4.49 -0.69
C THR A 48 -8.20 5.56 -0.38
N PHE A 49 -8.55 6.52 0.48
CA PHE A 49 -7.64 7.58 0.90
C PHE A 49 -6.34 7.01 1.49
N ALA A 50 -6.47 6.07 2.44
CA ALA A 50 -5.30 5.49 3.11
C ALA A 50 -4.42 4.70 2.14
N ILE A 51 -5.01 3.91 1.25
CA ILE A 51 -4.26 3.11 0.28
C ILE A 51 -3.57 3.99 -0.76
N GLU A 52 -4.19 5.06 -1.19
CA GLU A 52 -3.55 6.02 -2.08
C GLU A 52 -2.32 6.65 -1.43
N LYS A 53 -2.40 6.99 -0.14
CA LYS A 53 -1.26 7.52 0.61
C LYS A 53 -0.13 6.50 0.74
N LEU A 54 -0.48 5.23 1.00
CA LEU A 54 0.52 4.17 1.06
C LEU A 54 1.17 3.93 -0.31
N HIS A 55 0.38 3.88 -1.36
CA HIS A 55 0.89 3.71 -2.72
C HIS A 55 1.87 4.84 -3.09
N GLU A 56 1.49 6.09 -2.87
CA GLU A 56 2.36 7.25 -3.12
C GLU A 56 3.65 7.16 -2.30
N ALA A 57 3.55 6.78 -1.03
CA ALA A 57 4.72 6.64 -0.17
C ALA A 57 5.68 5.57 -0.70
N LEU A 58 5.15 4.42 -1.14
CA LEU A 58 5.99 3.35 -1.70
C LEU A 58 6.68 3.78 -2.99
N GLU A 59 6.00 4.55 -3.83
CA GLU A 59 6.60 5.09 -5.06
C GLU A 59 7.79 6.02 -4.78
N ASN A 60 7.83 6.63 -3.60
CA ASN A 60 8.84 7.61 -3.23
C ASN A 60 9.91 7.10 -2.27
N VAL A 61 9.86 5.83 -1.86
CA VAL A 61 10.91 5.26 -1.01
C VAL A 61 12.22 5.21 -1.79
N ALA A 62 13.31 5.68 -1.18
CA ALA A 62 14.64 5.58 -1.77
C ALA A 62 15.11 4.12 -1.70
N VAL A 63 15.25 3.49 -2.84
CA VAL A 63 15.62 2.07 -2.96
C VAL A 63 17.07 1.94 -3.39
N THR A 64 17.83 1.16 -2.63
CA THR A 64 19.20 0.77 -2.96
C THR A 64 19.30 -0.74 -3.02
N SER A 65 20.46 -1.27 -3.44
CA SER A 65 20.69 -2.72 -3.45
C SER A 65 20.64 -3.32 -2.04
N ASN A 66 20.80 -2.49 -0.99
CA ASN A 66 20.78 -2.93 0.40
C ASN A 66 19.41 -2.79 1.07
N THR A 67 18.44 -2.20 0.40
CA THR A 67 17.09 -2.04 0.95
C THR A 67 16.37 -3.39 0.92
N SER A 68 16.03 -3.95 2.08
CA SER A 68 15.21 -5.16 2.14
C SER A 68 13.76 -4.86 1.80
N LEU A 69 13.01 -5.87 1.38
CA LEU A 69 11.56 -5.69 1.14
C LEU A 69 10.83 -5.28 2.42
N ARG A 70 11.27 -5.80 3.56
CA ARG A 70 10.70 -5.41 4.86
C ARG A 70 10.95 -3.92 5.14
N ASP A 71 12.17 -3.45 4.95
CA ASP A 71 12.51 -2.04 5.17
C ASP A 71 11.78 -1.13 4.19
N PHE A 72 11.68 -1.55 2.93
CA PHE A 72 10.92 -0.84 1.91
C PHE A 72 9.47 -0.64 2.36
N LEU A 73 8.81 -1.72 2.74
CA LEU A 73 7.41 -1.68 3.16
C LEU A 73 7.23 -0.90 4.46
N THR A 74 8.10 -1.12 5.44
CA THR A 74 8.04 -0.41 6.74
C THR A 74 8.20 1.10 6.54
N THR A 75 9.14 1.51 5.70
CA THR A 75 9.36 2.94 5.41
C THR A 75 8.13 3.55 4.74
N GLY A 76 7.56 2.84 3.75
CA GLY A 76 6.35 3.30 3.08
C GLY A 76 5.17 3.45 4.03
N ILE A 77 4.94 2.46 4.87
CA ILE A 77 3.86 2.48 5.87
C ILE A 77 4.04 3.64 6.85
N ARG A 78 5.27 3.83 7.36
CA ARG A 78 5.56 4.93 8.29
C ARG A 78 5.29 6.29 7.63
N THR A 79 5.77 6.47 6.41
CA THR A 79 5.58 7.74 5.68
C THR A 79 4.11 8.01 5.43
N ALA A 80 3.36 6.99 4.98
CA ALA A 80 1.93 7.13 4.75
C ALA A 80 1.19 7.46 6.04
N ARG A 81 1.53 6.80 7.12
CA ARG A 81 0.91 7.04 8.42
C ARG A 81 1.14 8.48 8.90
N GLU A 82 2.37 8.97 8.80
CA GLU A 82 2.70 10.35 9.18
C GLU A 82 1.91 11.35 8.35
N GLU A 83 1.78 11.12 7.06
CA GLU A 83 1.03 11.99 6.16
C GLU A 83 -0.46 12.00 6.51
N ILE A 84 -1.04 10.84 6.76
CA ILE A 84 -2.45 10.71 7.15
C ILE A 84 -2.71 11.40 8.49
N GLU A 85 -1.85 11.18 9.48
CA GLU A 85 -2.00 11.82 10.80
C GLU A 85 -1.85 13.32 10.75
N ARG A 86 -1.06 13.84 9.80
CA ARG A 86 -0.94 15.29 9.60
C ARG A 86 -2.25 15.90 9.15
N GLN A 87 -3.00 15.21 8.30
CA GLN A 87 -4.30 15.69 7.81
C GLN A 87 -5.43 15.38 8.77
N TYR A 88 -5.41 14.22 9.41
CA TYR A 88 -6.44 13.73 10.31
C TYR A 88 -5.80 13.12 11.55
N PRO A 89 -5.47 13.93 12.58
CA PRO A 89 -4.73 13.46 13.76
C PRO A 89 -5.36 12.27 14.50
N ASP A 90 -6.66 12.09 14.40
CA ASP A 90 -7.37 11.01 15.10
C ASP A 90 -7.65 9.79 14.20
N PHE A 91 -7.13 9.78 12.96
CA PHE A 91 -7.44 8.74 11.98
C PHE A 91 -7.21 7.32 12.52
N PHE A 92 -6.13 7.09 13.25
CA PHE A 92 -5.78 5.78 13.78
C PHE A 92 -6.31 5.52 15.20
N ARG A 93 -7.08 6.45 15.76
CA ARG A 93 -7.67 6.33 17.10
C ARG A 93 -9.13 5.88 17.09
N VAL A 94 -9.67 5.62 15.91
CA VAL A 94 -11.07 5.20 15.79
C VAL A 94 -11.25 3.76 16.27
N SER A 95 -12.51 3.40 16.54
CA SER A 95 -12.87 2.03 16.92
C SER A 95 -12.45 1.06 15.81
N PRO A 96 -12.12 -0.21 16.17
CA PRO A 96 -11.59 -1.18 15.19
C PRO A 96 -12.43 -1.36 13.94
N GLN A 97 -13.76 -1.26 14.02
CA GLN A 97 -14.65 -1.42 12.87
C GLN A 97 -14.46 -0.33 11.80
N TYR A 98 -13.87 0.80 12.14
CA TYR A 98 -13.60 1.90 11.20
C TYR A 98 -12.17 1.89 10.65
N ARG A 99 -11.33 1.00 11.16
CA ARG A 99 -9.93 0.96 10.72
C ARG A 99 -9.80 0.36 9.33
N VAL A 100 -8.88 0.92 8.56
CA VAL A 100 -8.58 0.43 7.22
C VAL A 100 -7.70 -0.82 7.33
N THR A 101 -8.11 -1.89 6.68
CA THR A 101 -7.32 -3.13 6.60
C THR A 101 -6.92 -3.38 5.15
N PHE A 102 -5.78 -4.01 4.97
CA PHE A 102 -5.25 -4.29 3.62
C PHE A 102 -4.38 -5.54 3.62
N SER A 103 -4.21 -6.08 2.42
CA SER A 103 -3.21 -7.12 2.14
C SER A 103 -2.21 -6.56 1.14
N VAL A 104 -0.97 -6.97 1.25
CA VAL A 104 0.07 -6.53 0.32
C VAL A 104 0.92 -7.71 -0.12
N ALA A 105 1.21 -7.74 -1.41
CA ALA A 105 2.24 -8.59 -2.00
C ALA A 105 3.30 -7.66 -2.57
N VAL A 106 4.55 -7.85 -2.17
CA VAL A 106 5.66 -7.07 -2.68
C VAL A 106 6.77 -8.02 -3.13
N ALA A 107 7.40 -7.72 -4.24
CA ALA A 107 8.46 -8.55 -4.80
C ALA A 107 9.60 -7.69 -5.34
N ARG A 108 10.82 -8.19 -5.21
CA ARG A 108 11.98 -7.65 -5.89
C ARG A 108 12.41 -8.65 -6.95
N VAL A 109 12.57 -8.17 -8.18
CA VAL A 109 12.96 -9.00 -9.31
C VAL A 109 14.38 -8.65 -9.72
N ASN A 110 15.29 -9.62 -9.59
CA ASN A 110 16.66 -9.54 -10.08
C ASN A 110 16.83 -10.49 -11.26
N GLU A 111 17.98 -10.44 -11.94
CA GLU A 111 18.23 -11.29 -13.11
C GLU A 111 18.17 -12.78 -12.81
N THR A 112 18.55 -13.18 -11.59
CA THR A 112 18.66 -14.59 -11.19
C THR A 112 17.71 -15.00 -10.09
N GLU A 113 17.08 -14.03 -9.39
CA GLU A 113 16.27 -14.29 -8.20
C GLU A 113 15.03 -13.43 -8.16
N VAL A 114 14.00 -13.95 -7.51
CA VAL A 114 12.82 -13.17 -7.11
C VAL A 114 12.65 -13.35 -5.61
N GLU A 115 12.67 -12.23 -4.90
CA GLU A 115 12.31 -12.19 -3.48
C GLU A 115 10.88 -11.69 -3.36
N TYR A 116 10.14 -12.18 -2.37
CA TYR A 116 8.79 -11.70 -2.15
C TYR A 116 8.45 -11.67 -0.67
N LEU A 117 7.48 -10.82 -0.32
CA LEU A 117 6.93 -10.69 1.03
C LEU A 117 5.42 -10.54 0.89
N LEU A 118 4.68 -11.37 1.62
CA LEU A 118 3.21 -11.34 1.64
C LEU A 118 2.75 -10.97 3.05
N LEU A 119 1.89 -9.98 3.16
CA LEU A 119 1.24 -9.60 4.41
C LEU A 119 -0.27 -9.55 4.16
N GLY A 120 -1.03 -10.28 4.98
CA GLY A 120 -2.48 -10.33 4.87
C GLY A 120 -3.16 -9.77 6.11
N ASP A 121 -4.37 -9.23 5.91
CA ASP A 121 -5.24 -8.72 6.98
C ASP A 121 -4.57 -7.72 7.92
N ASN A 122 -3.71 -6.87 7.37
CA ASN A 122 -3.02 -5.87 8.15
C ASN A 122 -3.88 -4.64 8.38
N ILE A 123 -3.72 -4.06 9.56
CA ILE A 123 -4.33 -2.78 9.92
C ILE A 123 -3.26 -1.70 9.72
N LEU A 124 -3.60 -0.64 8.99
CA LEU A 124 -2.71 0.49 8.80
C LEU A 124 -2.74 1.37 10.05
N GLU A 125 -1.82 1.10 10.96
CA GLU A 125 -1.67 1.89 12.19
C GLU A 125 -0.24 2.40 12.36
#